data_acdd24d7d33a73cf5607dffb3be50344
#
_entry.id   acdd24d7d33a73cf5607dffb3be50344
#
_cell.length_a   1.000
_cell.length_b   1.000
_cell.length_c   1.000
_cell.angle_alpha   90.00
_cell.angle_beta   90.00
_cell.angle_gamma   90.00
#
_symmetry.space_group_name_H-M   'P 1'
#
loop_
_entity.id
_entity.type
_entity.pdbx_description
1 polymer ?
#
loop_
_entity_poly.entity_id
_entity_poly.type
_entity_poly.pdbx_seq_one_letter_code
_entity_poly.pdbx_strand_id
1 'polypeptide(L)'
;MRRLLALLALASTAFAQPEPKVIKDVRYRGGDDLTGYEAERCKLDLTLPPPAAQPFATYVWFYGGGLKNGSKTLASEHCAEIAASFAREGIAVVVPDYRLSPKAKYPEYVDDAAAAFAWTVRHIGAHGGDPRKVFIGGHSAGGYLALMVGFDPSRLKPYGLGLKDVAGIAQVSGQVFTHYTIREERGQARYSVTSDEAAPAFHVRKTLPPILTLYSDHDMTGRAEENQFLIAMLKGAGHVETTSLKVTDTDHGSIGHNLRFAEDPGHKAIGQFIRQQAAAR
;
A
#
# COMPACT_ATOMS: atom_id res chain seq x y z
N MET A 1 3.68 18.46 67.76
CA MET A 1 3.29 17.26 66.95
C MET A 1 3.34 17.61 65.46
N ARG A 2 4.44 17.28 64.81
CA ARG A 2 4.61 17.48 63.33
C ARG A 2 4.26 16.16 62.64
N ARG A 3 3.23 16.16 61.80
CA ARG A 3 2.85 15.02 60.96
C ARG A 3 3.71 15.07 59.68
N LEU A 4 4.59 14.09 59.49
CA LEU A 4 5.26 13.81 58.24
C LEU A 4 4.24 13.15 57.28
N LEU A 5 3.92 13.84 56.18
CA LEU A 5 3.26 13.20 55.02
C LEU A 5 4.35 12.55 54.16
N ALA A 6 4.35 11.24 54.10
CA ALA A 6 5.16 10.49 53.13
C ALA A 6 4.44 10.48 51.76
N LEU A 7 5.00 11.17 50.78
CA LEU A 7 4.60 11.03 49.38
C LEU A 7 5.15 9.70 48.84
N LEU A 8 4.26 8.72 48.60
CA LEU A 8 4.59 7.57 47.79
C LEU A 8 4.63 7.99 46.32
N ALA A 9 5.81 8.09 45.73
CA ALA A 9 5.98 8.21 44.27
C ALA A 9 5.73 6.83 43.64
N LEU A 10 4.59 6.64 43.01
CA LEU A 10 4.34 5.50 42.14
C LEU A 10 5.21 5.67 40.85
N ALA A 11 6.33 4.97 40.84
CA ALA A 11 7.11 4.79 39.59
C ALA A 11 6.31 3.88 38.67
N SER A 12 5.64 4.46 37.66
CA SER A 12 5.03 3.72 36.58
C SER A 12 6.18 3.17 35.71
N THR A 13 6.50 1.90 35.85
CA THR A 13 7.35 1.18 34.91
C THR A 13 6.61 1.06 33.58
N ALA A 14 6.89 1.96 32.66
CA ALA A 14 6.48 1.80 31.27
C ALA A 14 7.18 0.55 30.73
N PHE A 15 6.47 -0.58 30.67
CA PHE A 15 6.92 -1.75 29.93
C PHE A 15 7.05 -1.32 28.46
N ALA A 16 8.26 -1.38 27.91
CA ALA A 16 8.48 -1.16 26.50
C ALA A 16 7.61 -2.15 25.71
N GLN A 17 6.78 -1.64 24.82
CA GLN A 17 5.98 -2.48 23.94
C GLN A 17 6.96 -3.35 23.11
N PRO A 18 6.68 -4.67 22.98
CA PRO A 18 7.55 -5.53 22.17
C PRO A 18 7.64 -5.01 20.74
N GLU A 19 8.85 -5.01 20.18
CA GLU A 19 9.09 -4.53 18.81
C GLU A 19 8.48 -5.47 17.78
N PRO A 20 8.04 -4.94 16.62
CA PRO A 20 7.56 -5.75 15.50
C PRO A 20 8.60 -6.74 14.99
N LYS A 21 8.17 -7.95 14.63
CA LYS A 21 9.03 -8.98 14.05
C LYS A 21 9.12 -8.82 12.55
N VAL A 22 10.34 -8.76 11.99
CA VAL A 22 10.56 -8.66 10.55
C VAL A 22 11.06 -9.97 9.97
N ILE A 23 10.42 -10.46 8.92
CA ILE A 23 10.84 -11.60 8.09
C ILE A 23 11.22 -11.02 6.73
N LYS A 24 12.48 -11.17 6.33
CA LYS A 24 13.04 -10.52 5.13
C LYS A 24 13.17 -11.49 3.96
N ASP A 25 13.18 -10.91 2.76
CA ASP A 25 13.55 -11.56 1.49
C ASP A 25 12.75 -12.83 1.18
N VAL A 26 11.48 -12.86 1.58
CA VAL A 26 10.57 -13.97 1.27
C VAL A 26 10.20 -13.90 -0.21
N ARG A 27 10.45 -14.97 -0.96
CA ARG A 27 10.05 -15.05 -2.37
C ARG A 27 8.53 -15.19 -2.48
N TYR A 28 7.90 -14.31 -3.26
CA TYR A 28 6.46 -14.38 -3.52
C TYR A 28 6.12 -14.96 -4.89
N ARG A 29 7.10 -15.09 -5.79
CA ARG A 29 7.01 -15.92 -6.99
C ARG A 29 7.87 -17.17 -6.80
N GLY A 30 7.31 -18.32 -7.13
CA GLY A 30 7.97 -19.62 -7.10
C GLY A 30 7.94 -20.27 -8.47
N GLY A 31 8.79 -21.29 -8.67
CA GLY A 31 8.92 -22.08 -9.90
C GLY A 31 10.37 -22.17 -10.33
N ASP A 32 10.68 -23.24 -11.07
CA ASP A 32 12.04 -23.50 -11.58
C ASP A 32 12.36 -22.60 -12.81
N ASP A 33 11.34 -21.95 -13.39
CA ASP A 33 11.43 -21.15 -14.62
C ASP A 33 11.59 -19.64 -14.37
N LEU A 34 11.88 -19.21 -13.13
CA LEU A 34 12.09 -17.79 -12.83
C LEU A 34 13.31 -17.25 -13.57
N THR A 35 13.14 -16.14 -14.30
CA THR A 35 14.28 -15.39 -14.84
C THR A 35 15.18 -14.91 -13.70
N GLY A 36 16.47 -14.68 -13.97
CA GLY A 36 17.40 -14.15 -12.96
C GLY A 36 16.89 -12.83 -12.35
N TYR A 37 16.23 -11.97 -13.16
CA TYR A 37 15.68 -10.71 -12.70
C TYR A 37 14.41 -10.88 -11.83
N GLU A 38 13.55 -11.86 -12.11
CA GLU A 38 12.45 -12.21 -11.22
C GLU A 38 12.95 -12.76 -9.88
N ALA A 39 13.94 -13.65 -9.90
CA ALA A 39 14.54 -14.19 -8.69
C ALA A 39 15.22 -13.12 -7.83
N GLU A 40 15.77 -12.08 -8.47
CA GLU A 40 16.34 -10.91 -7.80
C GLU A 40 15.26 -10.05 -7.15
N ARG A 41 14.22 -9.67 -7.93
CA ARG A 41 13.24 -8.64 -7.55
C ARG A 41 12.01 -9.18 -6.83
N CYS A 42 11.51 -10.37 -7.15
CA CYS A 42 10.23 -10.85 -6.63
C CYS A 42 10.35 -11.39 -5.20
N LYS A 43 10.79 -10.54 -4.28
CA LYS A 43 10.93 -10.78 -2.85
C LYS A 43 10.18 -9.71 -2.06
N LEU A 44 9.69 -10.08 -0.89
CA LEU A 44 9.01 -9.17 0.02
C LEU A 44 9.61 -9.25 1.42
N ASP A 45 9.43 -8.19 2.18
CA ASP A 45 9.63 -8.18 3.63
C ASP A 45 8.26 -8.16 4.32
N LEU A 46 8.11 -8.95 5.38
CA LEU A 46 6.91 -9.03 6.19
C LEU A 46 7.22 -8.54 7.59
N THR A 47 6.57 -7.44 8.00
CA THR A 47 6.65 -6.89 9.35
C THR A 47 5.38 -7.25 10.11
N LEU A 48 5.53 -8.05 11.16
CA LEU A 48 4.44 -8.57 11.98
C LEU A 48 4.24 -7.71 13.23
N PRO A 49 2.98 -7.46 13.63
CA PRO A 49 2.70 -6.76 14.89
C PRO A 49 3.13 -7.60 16.11
N PRO A 50 3.24 -6.96 17.29
CA PRO A 50 3.43 -7.67 18.54
C PRO A 50 2.37 -8.76 18.78
N PRO A 51 2.68 -9.85 19.52
CA PRO A 51 1.83 -11.05 19.60
C PRO A 51 0.40 -10.86 20.12
N ALA A 52 0.10 -9.76 20.77
CA ALA A 52 -1.21 -9.51 21.38
C ALA A 52 -2.34 -9.16 20.39
N ALA A 53 -2.04 -8.94 19.11
CA ALA A 53 -2.98 -8.39 18.11
C ALA A 53 -3.49 -9.42 17.09
N GLN A 54 -3.78 -10.66 17.49
CA GLN A 54 -4.25 -11.71 16.57
C GLN A 54 -5.78 -11.92 16.66
N PRO A 55 -6.46 -12.23 15.50
CA PRO A 55 -5.95 -12.17 14.12
C PRO A 55 -5.88 -10.72 13.61
N PHE A 56 -4.74 -10.33 13.06
CA PHE A 56 -4.50 -8.96 12.59
C PHE A 56 -4.87 -8.77 11.11
N ALA A 57 -5.11 -7.49 10.73
CA ALA A 57 -5.19 -7.06 9.34
C ALA A 57 -3.78 -6.90 8.75
N THR A 58 -3.67 -7.03 7.42
CA THR A 58 -2.40 -6.89 6.71
C THR A 58 -2.49 -5.85 5.61
N TYR A 59 -1.49 -4.99 5.51
CA TYR A 59 -1.39 -3.95 4.49
C TYR A 59 -0.22 -4.25 3.56
N VAL A 60 -0.51 -4.54 2.28
CA VAL A 60 0.51 -4.69 1.24
C VAL A 60 0.84 -3.30 0.71
N TRP A 61 2.06 -2.84 1.00
CA TRP A 61 2.53 -1.48 0.68
C TRP A 61 3.55 -1.49 -0.44
N PHE A 62 3.26 -0.82 -1.55
CA PHE A 62 4.18 -0.61 -2.67
C PHE A 62 4.81 0.79 -2.60
N TYR A 63 6.13 0.84 -2.71
CA TYR A 63 6.89 2.10 -2.76
C TYR A 63 6.75 2.78 -4.12
N GLY A 64 7.20 4.05 -4.20
CA GLY A 64 7.17 4.89 -5.38
C GLY A 64 8.27 4.59 -6.41
N GLY A 65 8.84 5.66 -7.02
CA GLY A 65 9.98 5.54 -7.92
C GLY A 65 9.63 5.41 -9.41
N GLY A 66 8.40 5.74 -9.81
CA GLY A 66 8.00 5.88 -11.21
C GLY A 66 8.07 4.59 -12.02
N LEU A 67 7.98 3.41 -11.43
CA LEU A 67 8.17 2.10 -12.05
C LEU A 67 9.58 1.87 -12.61
N LYS A 68 10.52 2.77 -12.35
CA LYS A 68 11.90 2.76 -12.88
C LYS A 68 12.95 2.62 -11.79
N ASN A 69 12.63 3.05 -10.58
CA ASN A 69 13.53 3.12 -9.45
C ASN A 69 12.86 2.61 -8.19
N GLY A 70 13.63 2.43 -7.13
CA GLY A 70 13.15 2.05 -5.81
C GLY A 70 13.44 0.61 -5.45
N SER A 71 13.37 0.35 -4.16
CA SER A 71 13.38 -0.97 -3.55
C SER A 71 12.80 -0.90 -2.15
N LYS A 72 12.38 -2.04 -1.62
CA LYS A 72 11.92 -2.17 -0.23
C LYS A 72 12.97 -1.79 0.81
N THR A 73 14.26 -1.72 0.39
CA THR A 73 15.40 -1.37 1.23
C THR A 73 16.02 -0.01 0.94
N LEU A 74 15.50 0.73 -0.06
CA LEU A 74 16.00 2.06 -0.39
C LEU A 74 15.65 3.04 0.74
N ALA A 75 16.67 3.67 1.33
CA ALA A 75 16.50 4.52 2.51
C ALA A 75 15.51 5.68 2.28
N SER A 76 15.51 6.29 1.08
CA SER A 76 14.58 7.37 0.73
C SER A 76 13.10 6.95 0.64
N GLU A 77 12.81 5.67 0.53
CA GLU A 77 11.42 5.15 0.49
C GLU A 77 10.84 4.92 1.89
N HIS A 78 11.67 4.91 2.93
CA HIS A 78 11.27 4.70 4.33
C HIS A 78 10.37 3.48 4.58
N CYS A 79 10.43 2.45 3.71
CA CYS A 79 9.53 1.31 3.76
C CYS A 79 9.56 0.56 5.10
N ALA A 80 10.76 0.34 5.66
CA ALA A 80 10.92 -0.35 6.93
C ALA A 80 10.33 0.45 8.11
N GLU A 81 10.49 1.78 8.09
CA GLU A 81 9.95 2.68 9.11
C GLU A 81 8.42 2.77 9.04
N ILE A 82 7.87 2.89 7.82
CA ILE A 82 6.42 2.86 7.57
C ILE A 82 5.84 1.53 8.06
N ALA A 83 6.47 0.40 7.69
CA ALA A 83 6.02 -0.92 8.09
C ALA A 83 6.06 -1.10 9.62
N ALA A 84 7.13 -0.66 10.28
CA ALA A 84 7.24 -0.73 11.74
C ALA A 84 6.20 0.16 12.44
N SER A 85 5.89 1.34 11.89
CA SER A 85 4.90 2.25 12.46
C SER A 85 3.50 1.62 12.47
N PHE A 86 3.02 1.10 11.35
CA PHE A 86 1.74 0.40 11.30
C PHE A 86 1.72 -0.90 12.12
N ALA A 87 2.84 -1.63 12.14
CA ALA A 87 2.92 -2.87 12.91
C ALA A 87 2.81 -2.65 14.42
N ARG A 88 3.36 -1.55 14.96
CA ARG A 88 3.15 -1.16 16.37
C ARG A 88 1.68 -0.89 16.70
N GLU A 89 0.88 -0.52 15.69
CA GLU A 89 -0.58 -0.30 15.82
C GLU A 89 -1.41 -1.58 15.54
N GLY A 90 -0.76 -2.75 15.41
CA GLY A 90 -1.46 -4.02 15.23
C GLY A 90 -1.79 -4.37 13.78
N ILE A 91 -1.24 -3.68 12.79
CA ILE A 91 -1.43 -3.93 11.36
C ILE A 91 -0.14 -4.50 10.78
N ALA A 92 -0.14 -5.76 10.32
CA ALA A 92 1.02 -6.30 9.61
C ALA A 92 1.24 -5.55 8.30
N VAL A 93 2.51 -5.39 7.90
CA VAL A 93 2.85 -4.76 6.62
C VAL A 93 3.72 -5.68 5.78
N VAL A 94 3.34 -5.87 4.53
CA VAL A 94 4.12 -6.57 3.50
C VAL A 94 4.64 -5.54 2.53
N VAL A 95 5.95 -5.48 2.35
CA VAL A 95 6.61 -4.58 1.40
C VAL A 95 7.31 -5.42 0.32
N PRO A 96 6.70 -5.58 -0.87
CA PRO A 96 7.33 -6.30 -1.96
C PRO A 96 8.22 -5.39 -2.81
N ASP A 97 9.35 -5.95 -3.26
CA ASP A 97 10.00 -5.46 -4.47
C ASP A 97 9.23 -5.96 -5.69
N TYR A 98 9.27 -5.21 -6.76
CA TYR A 98 8.68 -5.56 -8.05
C TYR A 98 9.67 -5.24 -9.17
N ARG A 99 9.54 -5.89 -10.33
CA ARG A 99 10.41 -5.62 -11.49
C ARG A 99 10.20 -4.21 -12.00
N LEU A 100 11.25 -3.60 -12.51
CA LEU A 100 11.30 -2.19 -12.91
C LEU A 100 11.61 -2.05 -14.41
N SER A 101 11.03 -1.02 -15.02
CA SER A 101 11.38 -0.54 -16.35
C SER A 101 12.83 -0.01 -16.38
N PRO A 102 13.59 -0.19 -17.47
CA PRO A 102 13.20 -0.82 -18.73
C PRO A 102 13.44 -2.34 -18.79
N LYS A 103 13.99 -2.98 -17.72
CA LYS A 103 14.25 -4.43 -17.67
C LYS A 103 12.96 -5.25 -17.67
N ALA A 104 11.88 -4.68 -17.12
CA ALA A 104 10.52 -5.18 -17.25
C ALA A 104 9.65 -4.10 -17.88
N LYS A 105 8.56 -4.49 -18.53
CA LYS A 105 7.59 -3.59 -19.16
C LYS A 105 6.18 -3.93 -18.69
N TYR A 106 5.23 -3.04 -18.95
CA TYR A 106 3.82 -3.36 -18.73
C TYR A 106 3.43 -4.63 -19.50
N PRO A 107 2.75 -5.61 -18.87
CA PRO A 107 2.16 -5.57 -17.53
C PRO A 107 3.03 -6.16 -16.39
N GLU A 108 4.27 -6.54 -16.59
CA GLU A 108 5.07 -7.39 -15.71
C GLU A 108 5.14 -6.88 -14.24
N TYR A 109 5.34 -5.58 -14.02
CA TYR A 109 5.38 -5.02 -12.64
C TYR A 109 3.99 -4.97 -11.97
N VAL A 110 2.91 -4.90 -12.75
CA VAL A 110 1.54 -5.03 -12.23
C VAL A 110 1.26 -6.49 -11.86
N ASP A 111 1.74 -7.43 -12.67
CA ASP A 111 1.61 -8.86 -12.39
C ASP A 111 2.45 -9.28 -11.18
N ASP A 112 3.59 -8.62 -10.93
CA ASP A 112 4.36 -8.79 -9.71
C ASP A 112 3.61 -8.28 -8.48
N ALA A 113 2.97 -7.12 -8.59
CA ALA A 113 2.14 -6.58 -7.51
C ALA A 113 0.95 -7.52 -7.19
N ALA A 114 0.29 -8.05 -8.21
CA ALA A 114 -0.78 -9.03 -8.05
C ALA A 114 -0.29 -10.34 -7.42
N ALA A 115 0.91 -10.81 -7.82
CA ALA A 115 1.53 -12.01 -7.24
C ALA A 115 1.86 -11.82 -5.75
N ALA A 116 2.41 -10.65 -5.37
CA ALA A 116 2.73 -10.34 -3.99
C ALA A 116 1.47 -10.25 -3.11
N PHE A 117 0.40 -9.65 -3.63
CA PHE A 117 -0.91 -9.64 -2.97
C PHE A 117 -1.44 -11.07 -2.78
N ALA A 118 -1.44 -11.88 -3.83
CA ALA A 118 -1.91 -13.26 -3.79
C ALA A 118 -1.09 -14.13 -2.84
N TRP A 119 0.23 -13.94 -2.80
CA TRP A 119 1.09 -14.58 -1.82
C TRP A 119 0.66 -14.23 -0.40
N THR A 120 0.42 -12.95 -0.15
CA THR A 120 0.00 -12.47 1.18
C THR A 120 -1.31 -13.11 1.63
N VAL A 121 -2.34 -13.13 0.78
CA VAL A 121 -3.63 -13.78 1.08
C VAL A 121 -3.44 -15.26 1.43
N ARG A 122 -2.56 -15.98 0.72
CA ARG A 122 -2.36 -17.42 0.93
C ARG A 122 -1.54 -17.76 2.18
N HIS A 123 -0.62 -16.88 2.61
CA HIS A 123 0.39 -17.23 3.62
C HIS A 123 0.22 -16.50 4.95
N ILE A 124 -0.48 -15.35 4.97
CA ILE A 124 -0.56 -14.53 6.18
C ILE A 124 -1.21 -15.24 7.37
N GLY A 125 -2.10 -16.19 7.12
CA GLY A 125 -2.70 -17.01 8.16
C GLY A 125 -1.69 -17.81 8.99
N ALA A 126 -0.61 -18.30 8.37
CA ALA A 126 0.46 -19.00 9.08
C ALA A 126 1.27 -18.08 10.02
N HIS A 127 1.10 -16.77 9.87
CA HIS A 127 1.76 -15.75 10.69
C HIS A 127 0.80 -15.09 11.70
N GLY A 128 -0.47 -15.54 11.77
CA GLY A 128 -1.48 -15.02 12.71
C GLY A 128 -2.36 -13.90 12.14
N GLY A 129 -2.26 -13.58 10.85
CA GLY A 129 -3.15 -12.63 10.17
C GLY A 129 -4.44 -13.27 9.64
N ASP A 130 -5.46 -12.46 9.39
CA ASP A 130 -6.69 -12.92 8.74
C ASP A 130 -6.57 -12.73 7.21
N PRO A 131 -6.59 -13.80 6.40
CA PRO A 131 -6.49 -13.69 4.94
C PRO A 131 -7.66 -12.93 4.29
N ARG A 132 -8.77 -12.74 5.01
CA ARG A 132 -9.90 -11.92 4.55
C ARG A 132 -9.67 -10.43 4.78
N LYS A 133 -8.66 -10.06 5.56
CA LYS A 133 -8.34 -8.68 5.98
C LYS A 133 -7.02 -8.22 5.38
N VAL A 134 -6.81 -8.52 4.09
CA VAL A 134 -5.63 -8.07 3.34
C VAL A 134 -5.98 -6.85 2.51
N PHE A 135 -5.36 -5.73 2.85
CA PHE A 135 -5.47 -4.43 2.20
C PHE A 135 -4.29 -4.21 1.26
N ILE A 136 -4.49 -3.34 0.27
CA ILE A 136 -3.44 -2.99 -0.68
C ILE A 136 -3.32 -1.47 -0.79
N GLY A 137 -2.11 -0.97 -0.92
CA GLY A 137 -1.85 0.44 -1.13
C GLY A 137 -0.42 0.73 -1.52
N GLY A 138 -0.08 2.00 -1.59
CA GLY A 138 1.26 2.42 -1.97
C GLY A 138 1.30 3.90 -2.30
N HIS A 139 2.52 4.40 -2.50
CA HIS A 139 2.78 5.78 -2.84
C HIS A 139 3.16 5.94 -4.31
N SER A 140 2.65 6.96 -5.00
CA SER A 140 3.05 7.32 -6.37
C SER A 140 2.89 6.14 -7.35
N ALA A 141 3.98 5.60 -7.92
CA ALA A 141 3.96 4.39 -8.74
C ALA A 141 3.40 3.18 -7.98
N GLY A 142 3.67 3.06 -6.67
CA GLY A 142 3.08 2.04 -5.81
C GLY A 142 1.56 2.21 -5.64
N GLY A 143 1.08 3.45 -5.56
CA GLY A 143 -0.34 3.76 -5.56
C GLY A 143 -1.02 3.35 -6.87
N TYR A 144 -0.35 3.59 -8.02
CA TYR A 144 -0.79 3.08 -9.32
C TYR A 144 -0.88 1.56 -9.33
N LEU A 145 0.14 0.84 -8.84
CA LEU A 145 0.12 -0.63 -8.77
C LEU A 145 -1.04 -1.15 -7.91
N ALA A 146 -1.26 -0.54 -6.75
CA ALA A 146 -2.37 -0.89 -5.87
C ALA A 146 -3.74 -0.69 -6.53
N LEU A 147 -3.93 0.43 -7.24
CA LEU A 147 -5.14 0.69 -8.01
C LEU A 147 -5.33 -0.33 -9.14
N MET A 148 -4.29 -0.65 -9.90
CA MET A 148 -4.38 -1.64 -10.99
C MET A 148 -4.76 -3.02 -10.47
N VAL A 149 -4.16 -3.50 -9.38
CA VAL A 149 -4.50 -4.79 -8.78
C VAL A 149 -5.93 -4.80 -8.22
N GLY A 150 -6.34 -3.71 -7.58
CA GLY A 150 -7.65 -3.61 -6.94
C GLY A 150 -8.80 -3.24 -7.88
N PHE A 151 -8.53 -2.77 -9.10
CA PHE A 151 -9.55 -2.34 -10.06
C PHE A 151 -9.70 -3.29 -11.26
N ASP A 152 -8.60 -3.90 -11.74
CA ASP A 152 -8.63 -4.85 -12.85
C ASP A 152 -8.73 -6.29 -12.33
N PRO A 153 -9.92 -6.93 -12.40
CA PRO A 153 -10.12 -8.28 -11.89
C PRO A 153 -9.27 -9.33 -12.62
N SER A 154 -8.78 -9.03 -13.82
CA SER A 154 -7.95 -9.95 -14.60
C SER A 154 -6.61 -10.22 -13.91
N ARG A 155 -6.10 -9.27 -13.10
CA ARG A 155 -4.81 -9.38 -12.41
C ARG A 155 -4.79 -10.44 -11.32
N LEU A 156 -5.91 -10.62 -10.62
CA LEU A 156 -6.02 -11.60 -9.53
C LEU A 156 -6.53 -12.98 -10.01
N LYS A 157 -7.17 -13.03 -11.19
CA LYS A 157 -7.73 -14.28 -11.75
C LYS A 157 -6.72 -15.42 -11.88
N PRO A 158 -5.45 -15.22 -12.31
CA PRO A 158 -4.47 -16.32 -12.38
C PRO A 158 -4.17 -16.98 -11.04
N TYR A 159 -4.46 -16.29 -9.93
CA TYR A 159 -4.26 -16.80 -8.58
C TYR A 159 -5.52 -17.41 -7.96
N GLY A 160 -6.65 -17.50 -8.71
CA GLY A 160 -7.95 -17.94 -8.19
C GLY A 160 -8.59 -16.92 -7.25
N LEU A 161 -8.13 -15.68 -7.27
CA LEU A 161 -8.63 -14.55 -6.47
C LEU A 161 -9.41 -13.57 -7.35
N GLY A 162 -10.13 -12.67 -6.70
CA GLY A 162 -10.86 -11.59 -7.36
C GLY A 162 -10.94 -10.34 -6.48
N LEU A 163 -11.63 -9.31 -6.94
CA LEU A 163 -11.73 -8.03 -6.22
C LEU A 163 -12.36 -8.17 -4.82
N LYS A 164 -13.19 -9.18 -4.58
CA LYS A 164 -13.78 -9.50 -3.26
C LYS A 164 -12.74 -9.88 -2.21
N ASP A 165 -11.59 -10.38 -2.65
CA ASP A 165 -10.50 -10.81 -1.78
C ASP A 165 -9.59 -9.64 -1.37
N VAL A 166 -9.77 -8.45 -1.97
CA VAL A 166 -9.14 -7.20 -1.57
C VAL A 166 -9.99 -6.56 -0.47
N ALA A 167 -9.46 -6.46 0.74
CA ALA A 167 -10.22 -5.91 1.88
C ALA A 167 -10.48 -4.41 1.75
N GLY A 168 -9.61 -3.70 1.08
CA GLY A 168 -9.71 -2.29 0.77
C GLY A 168 -8.43 -1.78 0.13
N ILE A 169 -8.51 -0.61 -0.48
CA ILE A 169 -7.41 0.05 -1.16
C ILE A 169 -7.14 1.38 -0.46
N ALA A 170 -5.91 1.59 0.04
CA ALA A 170 -5.49 2.87 0.61
C ALA A 170 -4.29 3.37 -0.19
N GLN A 171 -4.54 4.18 -1.23
CA GLN A 171 -3.50 4.66 -2.12
C GLN A 171 -3.12 6.13 -1.82
N VAL A 172 -1.87 6.49 -2.09
CA VAL A 172 -1.30 7.80 -1.80
C VAL A 172 -0.68 8.38 -3.08
N SER A 173 -1.28 9.45 -3.60
CA SER A 173 -0.82 10.19 -4.79
C SER A 173 -0.51 9.30 -5.99
N GLY A 174 -1.27 8.21 -6.17
CA GLY A 174 -1.13 7.28 -7.28
C GLY A 174 -1.51 7.92 -8.61
N GLN A 175 -0.89 7.49 -9.70
CA GLN A 175 -1.29 7.89 -11.04
C GLN A 175 -2.58 7.17 -11.44
N VAL A 176 -3.54 7.91 -11.99
CA VAL A 176 -4.89 7.44 -12.28
C VAL A 176 -5.08 7.06 -13.75
N PHE A 177 -4.43 7.78 -14.63
CA PHE A 177 -4.34 7.45 -16.06
C PHE A 177 -3.21 6.45 -16.32
N THR A 178 -3.07 5.99 -17.57
CA THR A 178 -1.94 5.14 -18.00
C THR A 178 -0.64 5.78 -17.53
N HIS A 179 0.13 5.04 -16.74
CA HIS A 179 1.32 5.56 -16.07
C HIS A 179 2.32 6.12 -17.08
N TYR A 180 2.96 7.26 -16.77
CA TYR A 180 3.85 7.94 -17.71
C TYR A 180 5.00 7.05 -18.20
N THR A 181 5.50 6.14 -17.37
CA THR A 181 6.53 5.16 -17.77
C THR A 181 6.02 4.23 -18.86
N ILE A 182 4.75 3.78 -18.77
CA ILE A 182 4.12 2.92 -19.78
C ILE A 182 3.94 3.69 -21.08
N ARG A 183 3.55 4.97 -21.00
CA ARG A 183 3.48 5.84 -22.17
C ARG A 183 4.83 5.98 -22.86
N GLU A 184 5.89 6.19 -22.10
CA GLU A 184 7.26 6.26 -22.60
C GLU A 184 7.72 4.91 -23.21
N GLU A 185 7.37 3.77 -22.60
CA GLU A 185 7.62 2.42 -23.14
C GLU A 185 6.95 2.20 -24.51
N ARG A 186 5.80 2.87 -24.73
CA ARG A 186 5.02 2.83 -25.97
C ARG A 186 5.38 3.94 -26.96
N GLY A 187 6.40 4.75 -26.69
CA GLY A 187 6.82 5.89 -27.51
C GLY A 187 5.87 7.08 -27.49
N GLN A 188 5.01 7.16 -26.49
CA GLN A 188 4.06 8.27 -26.30
C GLN A 188 4.68 9.39 -25.45
N ALA A 189 4.17 10.60 -25.58
CA ALA A 189 4.63 11.73 -24.78
C ALA A 189 4.29 11.54 -23.30
N ARG A 190 5.25 11.89 -22.42
CA ARG A 190 5.12 11.77 -20.95
C ARG A 190 3.84 12.39 -20.38
N TYR A 191 3.41 13.52 -20.92
CA TYR A 191 2.27 14.29 -20.43
C TYR A 191 0.98 14.09 -21.27
N SER A 192 0.98 13.15 -22.24
CA SER A 192 -0.26 12.82 -22.93
C SER A 192 -1.25 12.16 -21.96
N VAL A 193 -2.52 12.58 -22.01
CA VAL A 193 -3.57 11.92 -21.24
C VAL A 193 -4.01 10.68 -22.00
N THR A 194 -3.73 9.49 -21.45
CA THR A 194 -4.14 8.21 -22.02
C THR A 194 -4.88 7.41 -20.96
N SER A 195 -6.05 6.89 -21.31
CA SER A 195 -6.84 6.01 -20.46
C SER A 195 -7.21 4.77 -21.26
N ASP A 196 -6.46 3.72 -21.05
CA ASP A 196 -6.63 2.41 -21.67
C ASP A 196 -6.54 1.30 -20.59
N GLU A 197 -6.39 0.05 -20.99
CA GLU A 197 -6.32 -1.10 -20.06
C GLU A 197 -5.19 -1.00 -19.02
N ALA A 198 -4.21 -0.12 -19.23
CA ALA A 198 -3.13 0.17 -18.29
C ALA A 198 -3.45 1.37 -17.36
N ALA A 199 -4.66 1.90 -17.40
CA ALA A 199 -5.09 3.01 -16.57
C ALA A 199 -6.08 2.55 -15.48
N PRO A 200 -5.86 2.84 -14.19
CA PRO A 200 -6.88 2.61 -13.17
C PRO A 200 -8.25 3.21 -13.53
N ALA A 201 -8.26 4.42 -14.11
CA ALA A 201 -9.49 5.10 -14.54
C ALA A 201 -10.34 4.28 -15.52
N PHE A 202 -9.73 3.50 -16.40
CA PHE A 202 -10.41 2.63 -17.36
C PHE A 202 -11.25 1.54 -16.67
N HIS A 203 -10.83 1.10 -15.49
CA HIS A 203 -11.45 0.02 -14.74
C HIS A 203 -12.47 0.48 -13.70
N VAL A 204 -12.78 1.77 -13.61
CA VAL A 204 -13.76 2.32 -12.65
C VAL A 204 -15.13 1.71 -12.86
N ARG A 205 -15.72 1.20 -11.78
CA ARG A 205 -17.07 0.61 -11.75
C ARG A 205 -17.69 0.69 -10.35
N LYS A 206 -18.97 0.40 -10.26
CA LYS A 206 -19.71 0.41 -8.99
C LYS A 206 -19.18 -0.61 -7.97
N THR A 207 -18.79 -1.79 -8.43
CA THR A 207 -18.42 -2.95 -7.57
C THR A 207 -16.90 -3.07 -7.42
N LEU A 208 -16.28 -2.08 -6.80
CA LEU A 208 -14.86 -2.10 -6.41
C LEU A 208 -14.73 -2.31 -4.90
N PRO A 209 -13.55 -2.73 -4.39
CA PRO A 209 -13.28 -2.73 -2.96
C PRO A 209 -13.42 -1.32 -2.35
N PRO A 210 -13.64 -1.19 -1.02
CA PRO A 210 -13.57 0.10 -0.33
C PRO A 210 -12.28 0.84 -0.65
N ILE A 211 -12.33 2.15 -0.85
CA ILE A 211 -11.20 2.95 -1.31
C ILE A 211 -11.00 4.17 -0.42
N LEU A 212 -9.75 4.36 0.02
CA LEU A 212 -9.23 5.60 0.57
C LEU A 212 -8.18 6.17 -0.39
N THR A 213 -8.40 7.39 -0.86
CA THR A 213 -7.47 8.12 -1.72
C THR A 213 -6.88 9.29 -0.96
N LEU A 214 -5.55 9.29 -0.76
CA LEU A 214 -4.81 10.42 -0.24
C LEU A 214 -4.08 11.15 -1.37
N TYR A 215 -4.09 12.49 -1.33
CA TYR A 215 -3.34 13.32 -2.26
C TYR A 215 -2.86 14.61 -1.56
N SER A 216 -1.73 15.14 -2.02
CA SER A 216 -1.09 16.31 -1.47
C SER A 216 -1.69 17.61 -2.02
N ASP A 217 -1.57 18.71 -1.29
CA ASP A 217 -1.93 20.05 -1.78
C ASP A 217 -0.84 20.65 -2.68
N HIS A 218 0.42 20.24 -2.51
CA HIS A 218 1.56 20.64 -3.33
C HIS A 218 2.15 19.44 -4.12
N ASP A 219 1.27 18.59 -4.67
CA ASP A 219 1.65 17.41 -5.44
C ASP A 219 2.36 17.75 -6.76
N MET A 220 2.88 16.75 -7.44
CA MET A 220 3.34 16.91 -8.82
C MET A 220 2.23 17.50 -9.68
N THR A 221 2.62 18.31 -10.67
CA THR A 221 1.68 18.92 -11.63
C THR A 221 0.68 17.90 -12.18
N GLY A 222 -0.60 18.19 -12.00
CA GLY A 222 -1.72 17.37 -12.45
C GLY A 222 -2.05 16.17 -11.55
N ARG A 223 -1.22 15.83 -10.55
CA ARG A 223 -1.43 14.63 -9.76
C ARG A 223 -2.59 14.76 -8.76
N ALA A 224 -2.73 15.88 -8.11
CA ALA A 224 -3.85 16.16 -7.22
C ALA A 224 -5.18 16.14 -8.02
N GLU A 225 -5.19 16.77 -9.19
CA GLU A 225 -6.33 16.82 -10.10
C GLU A 225 -6.70 15.42 -10.62
N GLU A 226 -5.72 14.57 -10.99
CA GLU A 226 -5.98 13.18 -11.37
C GLU A 226 -6.69 12.42 -10.24
N ASN A 227 -6.23 12.58 -8.99
CA ASN A 227 -6.84 11.91 -7.85
C ASN A 227 -8.25 12.44 -7.53
N GLN A 228 -8.49 13.74 -7.66
CA GLN A 228 -9.82 14.33 -7.54
C GLN A 228 -10.75 13.81 -8.65
N PHE A 229 -10.25 13.69 -9.87
CA PHE A 229 -10.99 13.13 -10.99
C PHE A 229 -11.37 11.65 -10.75
N LEU A 230 -10.45 10.84 -10.22
CA LEU A 230 -10.75 9.45 -9.82
C LEU A 230 -11.91 9.40 -8.81
N ILE A 231 -11.87 10.24 -7.78
CA ILE A 231 -12.93 10.31 -6.77
C ILE A 231 -14.26 10.66 -7.41
N ALA A 232 -14.26 11.61 -8.35
CA ALA A 232 -15.47 12.01 -9.08
C ALA A 232 -16.01 10.86 -9.96
N MET A 233 -15.13 10.14 -10.66
CA MET A 233 -15.49 8.98 -11.48
C MET A 233 -16.10 7.86 -10.64
N LEU A 234 -15.50 7.52 -9.49
CA LEU A 234 -16.00 6.50 -8.58
C LEU A 234 -17.41 6.84 -8.07
N LYS A 235 -17.61 8.09 -7.63
CA LYS A 235 -18.94 8.58 -7.23
C LYS A 235 -19.94 8.53 -8.38
N GLY A 236 -19.54 8.96 -9.59
CA GLY A 236 -20.36 8.92 -10.79
C GLY A 236 -20.74 7.50 -11.20
N ALA A 237 -19.86 6.52 -10.99
CA ALA A 237 -20.13 5.10 -11.20
C ALA A 237 -21.02 4.47 -10.12
N GLY A 238 -21.38 5.23 -9.07
CA GLY A 238 -22.19 4.75 -7.95
C GLY A 238 -21.43 3.92 -6.92
N HIS A 239 -20.09 4.05 -6.85
CA HIS A 239 -19.30 3.44 -5.81
C HIS A 239 -19.47 4.20 -4.49
N VAL A 240 -20.02 3.56 -3.46
CA VAL A 240 -20.42 4.20 -2.20
C VAL A 240 -19.33 4.19 -1.12
N GLU A 241 -18.35 3.31 -1.23
CA GLU A 241 -17.26 3.14 -0.24
C GLU A 241 -15.99 3.90 -0.67
N THR A 242 -16.19 5.11 -1.23
CA THR A 242 -15.10 6.02 -1.63
C THR A 242 -14.90 7.07 -0.55
N THR A 243 -13.72 7.09 0.05
CA THR A 243 -13.25 8.13 0.97
C THR A 243 -12.00 8.79 0.43
N SER A 244 -11.73 10.02 0.85
CA SER A 244 -10.52 10.75 0.43
C SER A 244 -10.05 11.71 1.49
N LEU A 245 -8.74 11.95 1.50
CA LEU A 245 -8.10 12.96 2.34
C LEU A 245 -7.12 13.78 1.49
N LYS A 246 -7.32 15.08 1.44
CA LYS A 246 -6.30 16.03 1.00
C LYS A 246 -5.39 16.31 2.19
N VAL A 247 -4.12 15.95 2.08
CA VAL A 247 -3.12 16.21 3.12
C VAL A 247 -2.47 17.55 2.81
N THR A 248 -2.60 18.51 3.72
CA THR A 248 -2.08 19.86 3.58
C THR A 248 -0.61 19.95 4.03
N ASP A 249 0.09 20.98 3.56
CA ASP A 249 1.48 21.24 3.88
C ASP A 249 2.44 20.10 3.52
N THR A 250 2.06 19.33 2.47
CA THR A 250 2.87 18.23 1.95
C THR A 250 3.11 18.39 0.46
N ASP A 251 4.20 17.84 -0.03
CA ASP A 251 4.48 17.63 -1.45
C ASP A 251 4.35 16.15 -1.84
N HIS A 252 4.65 15.84 -3.12
CA HIS A 252 4.56 14.48 -3.64
C HIS A 252 5.41 13.46 -2.85
N GLY A 253 6.59 13.86 -2.37
CA GLY A 253 7.47 12.97 -1.61
C GLY A 253 7.04 12.84 -0.16
N SER A 254 6.84 13.97 0.51
CA SER A 254 6.56 14.02 1.94
C SER A 254 5.24 13.36 2.32
N ILE A 255 4.20 13.43 1.47
CA ILE A 255 2.92 12.75 1.75
C ILE A 255 3.09 11.22 1.89
N GLY A 256 4.02 10.62 1.14
CA GLY A 256 4.33 9.19 1.26
C GLY A 256 5.31 8.90 2.40
N HIS A 257 6.38 9.70 2.49
CA HIS A 257 7.46 9.47 3.45
C HIS A 257 7.03 9.72 4.90
N ASN A 258 6.13 10.68 5.14
CA ASN A 258 5.65 11.02 6.48
C ASN A 258 4.77 9.92 7.10
N LEU A 259 4.28 8.96 6.32
CA LEU A 259 3.56 7.80 6.86
C LEU A 259 4.37 6.97 7.86
N ARG A 260 5.69 7.16 7.96
CA ARG A 260 6.53 6.57 9.01
C ARG A 260 6.23 7.13 10.42
N PHE A 261 5.59 8.30 10.50
CA PHE A 261 5.24 8.95 11.75
C PHE A 261 3.78 8.66 12.11
N ALA A 262 3.54 8.05 13.25
CA ALA A 262 2.18 7.73 13.71
C ALA A 262 1.27 8.97 13.88
N GLU A 263 1.87 10.14 14.08
CA GLU A 263 1.15 11.41 14.20
C GLU A 263 0.69 12.00 12.87
N ASP A 264 1.25 11.53 11.75
CA ASP A 264 0.94 12.03 10.41
C ASP A 264 -0.56 11.83 10.08
N PRO A 265 -1.24 12.85 9.50
CA PRO A 265 -2.66 12.74 9.15
C PRO A 265 -2.97 11.60 8.15
N GLY A 266 -2.07 11.35 7.20
CA GLY A 266 -2.21 10.26 6.23
C GLY A 266 -2.06 8.90 6.90
N HIS A 267 -1.07 8.74 7.80
CA HIS A 267 -0.90 7.53 8.59
C HIS A 267 -2.17 7.22 9.41
N LYS A 268 -2.68 8.21 10.16
CA LYS A 268 -3.91 8.06 10.94
C LYS A 268 -5.11 7.67 10.09
N ALA A 269 -5.27 8.32 8.93
CA ALA A 269 -6.38 8.03 8.02
C ALA A 269 -6.31 6.60 7.47
N ILE A 270 -5.13 6.13 7.05
CA ILE A 270 -4.91 4.77 6.56
C ILE A 270 -5.18 3.76 7.68
N GLY A 271 -4.60 3.95 8.86
CA GLY A 271 -4.80 3.05 10.00
C GLY A 271 -6.28 2.96 10.41
N GLN A 272 -6.99 4.10 10.45
CA GLN A 272 -8.42 4.14 10.74
C GLN A 272 -9.23 3.41 9.66
N PHE A 273 -8.95 3.66 8.39
CA PHE A 273 -9.61 2.98 7.26
C PHE A 273 -9.45 1.46 7.36
N ILE A 274 -8.21 0.98 7.56
CA ILE A 274 -7.92 -0.45 7.68
C ILE A 274 -8.70 -1.06 8.86
N ARG A 275 -8.68 -0.44 10.05
CA ARG A 275 -9.40 -0.93 11.22
C ARG A 275 -10.92 -0.96 11.01
N GLN A 276 -11.49 0.07 10.41
CA GLN A 276 -12.93 0.13 10.13
C GLN A 276 -13.37 -0.95 9.14
N GLN A 277 -12.65 -1.11 8.05
CA GLN A 277 -12.99 -2.11 7.03
C GLN A 277 -12.71 -3.55 7.52
N ALA A 278 -11.67 -3.74 8.34
CA ALA A 278 -11.37 -5.03 8.95
C ALA A 278 -12.43 -5.47 9.99
N ALA A 279 -13.07 -4.54 10.67
CA ALA A 279 -14.16 -4.82 11.63
C ALA A 279 -15.46 -5.23 10.93
N ALA A 280 -15.67 -4.85 9.67
CA ALA A 280 -16.85 -5.17 8.87
C ALA A 280 -16.75 -6.55 8.17
N ARG A 281 -15.60 -7.25 8.28
CA ARG A 281 -15.31 -8.57 7.69
C ARG A 281 -15.16 -9.65 8.76
#